data_75c62ba0f319f42638a1b61eb0536e7c
#
_entry.id   75c62ba0f319f42638a1b61eb0536e7c
#
_cell.length_a   1.000
_cell.length_b   1.000
_cell.length_c   1.000
_cell.angle_alpha   90.00
_cell.angle_beta   90.00
_cell.angle_gamma   90.00
#
_symmetry.space_group_name_H-M   'P 1'
#
loop_
_entity.id
_entity.type
_entity.pdbx_description
1 polymer ?
#
loop_
_entity_poly.entity_id
_entity_poly.type
_entity_poly.pdbx_seq_one_letter_code
_entity_poly.pdbx_strand_id
1 'polypeptide(L)'
;MKKHTPTVSVPNRPLIYQLYQHPMSGEAIEAESLRTIDVEAGNHDFTPEQWQIVRRMIHTSADFSLMQQVRFSRDAIAAGIEALRAGRPLIVDSNMIRSGLSLVRLRQVCPQYGPESLRCHVADKDVAAQAREHELPRSLFAIRKAAPFLDGAIAVFGNAPVALLELNRLVVEESRRPALVIAMPVGFVHVVESKEELMASGLPYIAIVGRRGGSALAVAAIHALCSLAL
;
A
#
# COMPACT_ATOMS: atom_id res chain seq x y z
N MET A 1 45.96 -9.54 4.25
CA MET A 1 44.96 -8.46 4.34
C MET A 1 44.10 -8.68 5.58
N LYS A 2 44.33 -7.94 6.66
CA LYS A 2 43.53 -8.01 7.89
C LYS A 2 42.24 -7.23 7.67
N LYS A 3 41.07 -7.91 7.74
CA LYS A 3 39.78 -7.28 7.72
C LYS A 3 39.63 -6.42 8.97
N HIS A 4 39.59 -5.11 8.81
CA HIS A 4 39.19 -4.19 9.88
C HIS A 4 37.66 -4.35 10.06
N THR A 5 37.28 -5.03 11.14
CA THR A 5 35.90 -4.97 11.64
C THR A 5 35.79 -3.64 12.39
N PRO A 6 34.87 -2.73 12.02
CA PRO A 6 34.71 -1.51 12.80
C PRO A 6 34.18 -1.87 14.18
N THR A 7 35.00 -1.59 15.22
CA THR A 7 34.56 -1.66 16.61
C THR A 7 33.61 -0.51 16.87
N VAL A 8 32.32 -0.82 16.88
CA VAL A 8 31.28 0.11 17.38
C VAL A 8 31.52 0.26 18.87
N SER A 9 32.04 1.41 19.30
CA SER A 9 32.13 1.75 20.72
C SER A 9 30.68 1.90 21.25
N VAL A 10 30.23 0.95 22.05
CA VAL A 10 28.95 1.07 22.76
C VAL A 10 29.11 2.21 23.78
N PRO A 11 28.29 3.28 23.70
CA PRO A 11 28.35 4.35 24.68
C PRO A 11 28.12 3.81 26.08
N ASN A 12 28.78 4.39 27.10
CA ASN A 12 28.61 4.01 28.52
C ASN A 12 27.19 4.13 29.07
N ARG A 13 26.25 4.73 28.27
CA ARG A 13 24.81 4.82 28.56
C ARG A 13 24.02 4.45 27.31
N PRO A 14 22.86 3.76 27.46
CA PRO A 14 21.94 3.50 26.36
C PRO A 14 21.55 4.80 25.64
N LEU A 15 21.42 4.74 24.29
CA LEU A 15 21.16 5.88 23.42
C LEU A 15 19.87 6.64 23.79
N ILE A 16 18.90 5.95 24.41
CA ILE A 16 17.61 6.54 24.86
C ILE A 16 17.83 7.73 25.79
N TYR A 17 18.93 7.80 26.54
CA TYR A 17 19.22 8.94 27.42
C TYR A 17 19.45 10.25 26.66
N GLN A 18 19.84 10.19 25.39
CA GLN A 18 19.92 11.39 24.54
C GLN A 18 18.53 11.97 24.26
N LEU A 19 17.53 11.09 24.04
CA LEU A 19 16.14 11.53 23.89
C LEU A 19 15.55 12.11 25.16
N TYR A 20 15.99 11.65 26.35
CA TYR A 20 15.56 12.25 27.62
C TYR A 20 16.16 13.64 27.83
N GLN A 21 17.38 13.88 27.31
CA GLN A 21 18.04 15.19 27.40
C GLN A 21 17.52 16.17 26.31
N HIS A 22 17.19 15.64 25.13
CA HIS A 22 16.70 16.38 23.97
C HIS A 22 15.41 15.73 23.45
N PRO A 23 14.26 15.97 24.12
CA PRO A 23 13.00 15.33 23.77
C PRO A 23 12.56 15.71 22.35
N MET A 24 12.15 14.70 21.59
CA MET A 24 11.51 14.86 20.29
C MET A 24 10.14 14.18 20.29
N SER A 25 9.10 14.90 19.84
CA SER A 25 7.79 14.28 19.62
C SER A 25 7.84 13.28 18.47
N GLY A 26 6.88 12.34 18.40
CA GLY A 26 6.77 11.42 17.27
C GLY A 26 6.67 12.15 15.92
N GLU A 27 5.94 13.28 15.89
CA GLU A 27 5.83 14.11 14.69
C GLU A 27 7.16 14.75 14.28
N ALA A 28 7.97 15.21 15.25
CA ALA A 28 9.30 15.76 14.97
C ALA A 28 10.25 14.70 14.44
N ILE A 29 10.19 13.46 14.98
CA ILE A 29 10.97 12.33 14.50
C ILE A 29 10.54 11.94 13.06
N GLU A 30 9.23 11.90 12.79
CA GLU A 30 8.72 11.63 11.43
C GLU A 30 9.18 12.71 10.45
N ALA A 31 9.07 13.98 10.81
CA ALA A 31 9.50 15.11 9.99
C ALA A 31 11.01 15.06 9.69
N GLU A 32 11.84 14.72 10.69
CA GLU A 32 13.28 14.54 10.50
C GLU A 32 13.59 13.37 9.56
N SER A 33 12.90 12.24 9.74
CA SER A 33 13.05 11.08 8.86
C SER A 33 12.71 11.43 7.40
N LEU A 34 11.62 12.16 7.18
CA LEU A 34 11.22 12.58 5.84
C LEU A 34 12.24 13.55 5.22
N ARG A 35 12.79 14.50 6.00
CA ARG A 35 13.87 15.40 5.54
C ARG A 35 15.13 14.62 5.15
N THR A 36 15.51 13.64 5.96
CA THR A 36 16.66 12.76 5.66
C THR A 36 16.44 12.03 4.34
N ILE A 37 15.24 11.48 4.11
CA ILE A 37 14.88 10.82 2.86
C ILE A 37 14.97 11.78 1.67
N ASP A 38 14.47 13.03 1.82
CA ASP A 38 14.54 14.04 0.76
C ASP A 38 16.00 14.34 0.37
N VAL A 39 16.90 14.43 1.35
CA VAL A 39 18.34 14.68 1.12
C VAL A 39 19.02 13.49 0.45
N GLU A 40 18.77 12.27 0.93
CA GLU A 40 19.41 11.04 0.44
C GLU A 40 18.89 10.62 -0.94
N ALA A 41 17.63 10.88 -1.24
CA ALA A 41 17.03 10.57 -2.55
C ALA A 41 17.65 11.37 -3.69
N GLY A 42 18.11 12.59 -3.42
CA GLY A 42 18.64 13.49 -4.44
C GLY A 42 17.61 13.88 -5.51
N ASN A 43 18.06 14.07 -6.74
CA ASN A 43 17.18 14.43 -7.86
C ASN A 43 16.37 13.24 -8.35
N HIS A 44 15.09 13.46 -8.67
CA HIS A 44 14.18 12.47 -9.21
C HIS A 44 13.10 13.12 -10.11
N ASP A 45 12.46 12.30 -10.97
CA ASP A 45 11.46 12.75 -11.95
C ASP A 45 10.01 12.65 -11.45
N PHE A 46 9.78 12.34 -10.16
CA PHE A 46 8.44 12.29 -9.59
C PHE A 46 7.83 13.68 -9.48
N THR A 47 6.51 13.80 -9.75
CA THR A 47 5.78 15.03 -9.38
C THR A 47 5.77 15.19 -7.86
N PRO A 48 5.48 16.39 -7.32
CA PRO A 48 5.40 16.61 -5.87
C PRO A 48 4.46 15.62 -5.17
N GLU A 49 3.31 15.31 -5.78
CA GLU A 49 2.32 14.39 -5.23
C GLU A 49 2.81 12.93 -5.29
N GLN A 50 3.42 12.51 -6.41
CA GLN A 50 4.03 11.19 -6.54
C GLN A 50 5.14 11.00 -5.52
N TRP A 51 5.98 12.04 -5.33
CA TRP A 51 7.07 12.00 -4.36
C TRP A 51 6.56 11.79 -2.93
N GLN A 52 5.49 12.46 -2.53
CA GLN A 52 4.91 12.25 -1.20
C GLN A 52 4.54 10.78 -0.95
N ILE A 53 4.01 10.08 -1.99
CA ILE A 53 3.67 8.66 -1.88
C ILE A 53 4.94 7.80 -1.82
N VAL A 54 5.88 8.00 -2.74
CA VAL A 54 7.14 7.25 -2.80
C VAL A 54 7.96 7.46 -1.54
N ARG A 55 8.10 8.70 -1.09
CA ARG A 55 8.80 9.07 0.15
C ARG A 55 8.20 8.36 1.38
N ARG A 56 6.87 8.31 1.48
CA ARG A 56 6.17 7.58 2.56
C ARG A 56 6.45 6.08 2.51
N MET A 57 6.54 5.50 1.31
CA MET A 57 6.89 4.10 1.12
C MET A 57 8.35 3.83 1.50
N ILE A 58 9.29 4.72 1.14
CA ILE A 58 10.70 4.66 1.56
C ILE A 58 10.78 4.77 3.08
N HIS A 59 10.08 5.72 3.71
CA HIS A 59 10.03 5.84 5.16
C HIS A 59 9.58 4.54 5.85
N THR A 60 8.63 3.81 5.24
CA THR A 60 8.10 2.55 5.78
C THR A 60 9.08 1.37 5.65
N SER A 61 9.96 1.38 4.65
CA SER A 61 10.82 0.24 4.29
C SER A 61 12.32 0.50 4.43
N ALA A 62 12.74 1.74 4.62
CA ALA A 62 14.12 2.21 4.53
C ALA A 62 14.82 1.83 3.22
N ASP A 63 14.10 1.80 2.09
CA ASP A 63 14.60 1.26 0.83
C ASP A 63 14.37 2.20 -0.35
N PHE A 64 15.43 2.86 -0.78
CA PHE A 64 15.44 3.80 -1.91
C PHE A 64 15.26 3.13 -3.28
N SER A 65 15.50 1.81 -3.41
CA SER A 65 15.28 1.13 -4.69
C SER A 65 13.81 1.16 -5.16
N LEU A 66 12.87 1.47 -4.27
CA LEU A 66 11.48 1.71 -4.61
C LEU A 66 11.29 2.85 -5.63
N MET A 67 12.18 3.85 -5.64
CA MET A 67 12.14 4.94 -6.63
C MET A 67 12.19 4.43 -8.08
N GLN A 68 12.87 3.33 -8.32
CA GLN A 68 12.96 2.71 -9.65
C GLN A 68 11.78 1.79 -9.98
N GLN A 69 11.02 1.36 -8.97
CA GLN A 69 10.02 0.30 -9.11
C GLN A 69 8.58 0.79 -9.03
N VAL A 70 8.31 1.93 -8.40
CA VAL A 70 6.95 2.46 -8.30
C VAL A 70 6.49 3.00 -9.65
N ARG A 71 5.25 2.66 -10.03
CA ARG A 71 4.60 3.14 -11.26
C ARG A 71 3.24 3.72 -10.92
N PHE A 72 2.90 4.79 -11.60
CA PHE A 72 1.61 5.48 -11.50
C PHE A 72 0.95 5.50 -12.89
N SER A 73 -0.33 5.17 -12.97
CA SER A 73 -1.11 5.60 -14.12
C SER A 73 -1.32 7.12 -14.07
N ARG A 74 -1.67 7.71 -15.21
CA ARG A 74 -1.79 9.18 -15.35
C ARG A 74 -2.69 9.80 -14.29
N ASP A 75 -3.85 9.21 -14.03
CA ASP A 75 -4.90 9.80 -13.19
C ASP A 75 -4.97 9.16 -11.79
N ALA A 76 -4.00 8.30 -11.42
CA ALA A 76 -4.04 7.49 -10.20
C ALA A 76 -4.25 8.31 -8.92
N ILE A 77 -3.49 9.41 -8.77
CA ILE A 77 -3.52 10.22 -7.55
C ILE A 77 -4.83 11.00 -7.48
N ALA A 78 -5.26 11.63 -8.57
CA ALA A 78 -6.51 12.37 -8.63
C ALA A 78 -7.71 11.46 -8.34
N ALA A 79 -7.78 10.28 -8.98
CA ALA A 79 -8.84 9.30 -8.76
C ALA A 79 -8.85 8.77 -7.31
N GLY A 80 -7.67 8.54 -6.72
CA GLY A 80 -7.54 8.12 -5.33
C GLY A 80 -8.01 9.18 -4.34
N ILE A 81 -7.65 10.44 -4.53
CA ILE A 81 -8.06 11.57 -3.70
C ILE A 81 -9.58 11.75 -3.79
N GLU A 82 -10.15 11.73 -4.99
CA GLU A 82 -11.59 11.87 -5.20
C GLU A 82 -12.35 10.73 -4.50
N ALA A 83 -11.91 9.49 -4.68
CA ALA A 83 -12.53 8.33 -4.04
C ALA A 83 -12.47 8.40 -2.51
N LEU A 84 -11.34 8.85 -1.93
CA LEU A 84 -11.18 9.04 -0.49
C LEU A 84 -12.12 10.14 0.03
N ARG A 85 -12.20 11.28 -0.64
CA ARG A 85 -13.10 12.40 -0.29
C ARG A 85 -14.58 12.01 -0.40
N ALA A 86 -14.91 11.16 -1.36
CA ALA A 86 -16.26 10.61 -1.53
C ALA A 86 -16.61 9.49 -0.53
N GLY A 87 -15.71 9.12 0.39
CA GLY A 87 -15.94 8.05 1.37
C GLY A 87 -16.10 6.66 0.73
N ARG A 88 -15.50 6.43 -0.45
CA ARG A 88 -15.60 5.15 -1.14
C ARG A 88 -14.95 4.03 -0.33
N PRO A 89 -15.50 2.80 -0.34
CA PRO A 89 -14.95 1.69 0.43
C PRO A 89 -13.54 1.32 -0.04
N LEU A 90 -12.74 0.81 0.89
CA LEU A 90 -11.45 0.19 0.60
C LEU A 90 -11.62 -1.32 0.65
N ILE A 91 -11.39 -1.99 -0.49
CA ILE A 91 -11.41 -3.44 -0.63
C ILE A 91 -9.97 -3.93 -0.52
N VAL A 92 -9.65 -4.72 0.50
CA VAL A 92 -8.28 -5.11 0.80
C VAL A 92 -8.11 -6.63 0.75
N ASP A 93 -6.97 -7.12 0.25
CA ASP A 93 -6.67 -8.54 0.07
C ASP A 93 -6.23 -9.25 1.35
N SER A 94 -5.90 -8.51 2.40
CA SER A 94 -5.38 -9.08 3.64
C SER A 94 -5.84 -8.35 4.89
N ASN A 95 -5.97 -9.09 6.01
CA ASN A 95 -6.25 -8.50 7.31
C ASN A 95 -5.09 -7.62 7.81
N MET A 96 -3.86 -7.85 7.34
CA MET A 96 -2.71 -7.01 7.66
C MET A 96 -2.91 -5.58 7.11
N ILE A 97 -3.37 -5.44 5.87
CA ILE A 97 -3.73 -4.12 5.31
C ILE A 97 -4.87 -3.51 6.11
N ARG A 98 -5.97 -4.27 6.34
CA ARG A 98 -7.12 -3.78 7.10
C ARG A 98 -6.73 -3.24 8.47
N SER A 99 -5.86 -3.95 9.19
CA SER A 99 -5.39 -3.54 10.52
C SER A 99 -4.38 -2.38 10.47
N GLY A 100 -3.63 -2.26 9.37
CA GLY A 100 -2.65 -1.18 9.18
C GLY A 100 -3.28 0.15 8.79
N LEU A 101 -4.47 0.15 8.18
CA LEU A 101 -5.15 1.36 7.76
C LEU A 101 -5.69 2.15 8.96
N SER A 102 -5.27 3.41 9.09
CA SER A 102 -5.68 4.30 10.18
C SER A 102 -7.05 4.92 9.90
N LEU A 103 -8.08 4.49 10.64
CA LEU A 103 -9.39 5.13 10.59
C LEU A 103 -9.34 6.61 10.99
N VAL A 104 -8.40 7.01 11.86
CA VAL A 104 -8.21 8.42 12.22
C VAL A 104 -7.82 9.23 10.98
N ARG A 105 -6.83 8.79 10.20
CA ARG A 105 -6.42 9.47 8.96
C ARG A 105 -7.53 9.47 7.91
N LEU A 106 -8.24 8.36 7.74
CA LEU A 106 -9.36 8.27 6.80
C LEU A 106 -10.49 9.24 7.19
N ARG A 107 -10.83 9.34 8.47
CA ARG A 107 -11.85 10.26 8.98
C ARG A 107 -11.47 11.74 8.86
N GLN A 108 -10.20 12.07 8.87
CA GLN A 108 -9.74 13.42 8.57
C GLN A 108 -10.09 13.82 7.13
N VAL A 109 -10.04 12.89 6.18
CA VAL A 109 -10.42 13.13 4.78
C VAL A 109 -11.93 13.10 4.59
N CYS A 110 -12.60 12.08 5.14
CA CYS A 110 -14.06 11.94 5.08
C CYS A 110 -14.58 11.35 6.40
N PRO A 111 -15.36 12.11 7.20
CA PRO A 111 -15.85 11.67 8.52
C PRO A 111 -16.70 10.39 8.50
N GLN A 112 -17.24 10.01 7.33
CA GLN A 112 -18.09 8.83 7.17
C GLN A 112 -17.31 7.50 7.24
N TYR A 113 -15.98 7.52 7.21
CA TYR A 113 -15.19 6.29 7.29
C TYR A 113 -15.37 5.57 8.62
N GLY A 114 -15.76 4.30 8.55
CA GLY A 114 -15.90 3.39 9.68
C GLY A 114 -15.20 2.04 9.42
N PRO A 115 -15.22 1.12 10.40
CA PRO A 115 -14.66 -0.21 10.23
C PRO A 115 -15.26 -0.99 9.04
N GLU A 116 -16.53 -0.76 8.73
CA GLU A 116 -17.28 -1.34 7.62
C GLU A 116 -16.83 -0.82 6.26
N SER A 117 -16.17 0.34 6.21
CA SER A 117 -15.58 0.88 4.99
C SER A 117 -14.32 0.11 4.56
N LEU A 118 -13.71 -0.66 5.48
CA LEU A 118 -12.52 -1.47 5.24
C LEU A 118 -12.92 -2.94 5.07
N ARG A 119 -13.17 -3.37 3.83
CA ARG A 119 -13.70 -4.70 3.51
C ARG A 119 -12.58 -5.68 3.19
N CYS A 120 -12.48 -6.73 4.00
CA CYS A 120 -11.56 -7.85 3.82
C CYS A 120 -12.31 -9.16 4.07
N HIS A 121 -12.47 -9.98 3.04
CA HIS A 121 -13.25 -11.22 3.08
C HIS A 121 -12.39 -12.49 3.21
N VAL A 122 -11.05 -12.38 3.29
CA VAL A 122 -10.12 -13.53 3.26
C VAL A 122 -10.34 -14.52 4.41
N ALA A 123 -10.90 -14.06 5.55
CA ALA A 123 -11.16 -14.87 6.72
C ALA A 123 -12.62 -15.37 6.84
N ASP A 124 -13.50 -14.99 5.91
CA ASP A 124 -14.91 -15.36 5.94
C ASP A 124 -15.07 -16.88 5.77
N LYS A 125 -16.02 -17.46 6.51
CA LYS A 125 -16.22 -18.93 6.54
C LYS A 125 -16.63 -19.50 5.19
N ASP A 126 -17.51 -18.81 4.47
CA ASP A 126 -17.95 -19.16 3.11
C ASP A 126 -16.81 -19.10 2.10
N VAL A 127 -15.96 -18.08 2.17
CA VAL A 127 -14.73 -17.97 1.37
C VAL A 127 -13.78 -19.13 1.63
N ALA A 128 -13.60 -19.50 2.91
CA ALA A 128 -12.78 -20.64 3.28
C ALA A 128 -13.37 -21.99 2.83
N ALA A 129 -14.69 -22.11 2.78
CA ALA A 129 -15.38 -23.30 2.26
C ALA A 129 -15.19 -23.45 0.76
N GLN A 130 -15.45 -22.39 -0.02
CA GLN A 130 -15.25 -22.37 -1.46
C GLN A 130 -13.79 -22.65 -1.86
N ALA A 131 -12.84 -22.08 -1.13
CA ALA A 131 -11.42 -22.31 -1.37
C ALA A 131 -11.03 -23.79 -1.21
N ARG A 132 -11.60 -24.49 -0.23
CA ARG A 132 -11.38 -25.93 -0.05
C ARG A 132 -12.06 -26.78 -1.13
N GLU A 133 -13.31 -26.43 -1.45
CA GLU A 133 -14.10 -27.15 -2.45
C GLU A 133 -13.45 -27.13 -3.84
N HIS A 134 -12.89 -25.97 -4.22
CA HIS A 134 -12.30 -25.77 -5.54
C HIS A 134 -10.76 -25.94 -5.56
N GLU A 135 -10.13 -26.25 -4.45
CA GLU A 135 -8.66 -26.36 -4.30
C GLU A 135 -7.91 -25.09 -4.78
N LEU A 136 -8.52 -23.91 -4.55
CA LEU A 136 -7.99 -22.61 -4.97
C LEU A 136 -7.74 -21.68 -3.76
N PRO A 137 -6.87 -20.67 -3.90
CA PRO A 137 -6.56 -19.74 -2.81
C PRO A 137 -7.78 -18.95 -2.31
N ARG A 138 -7.89 -18.77 -0.97
CA ARG A 138 -8.96 -17.95 -0.36
C ARG A 138 -9.00 -16.52 -0.90
N SER A 139 -7.84 -15.97 -1.23
CA SER A 139 -7.73 -14.60 -1.73
C SER A 139 -8.49 -14.38 -3.04
N LEU A 140 -8.59 -15.38 -3.92
CA LEU A 140 -9.42 -15.36 -5.12
C LEU A 140 -10.91 -15.19 -4.75
N PHE A 141 -11.43 -16.08 -3.90
CA PHE A 141 -12.84 -16.04 -3.52
C PHE A 141 -13.18 -14.81 -2.66
N ALA A 142 -12.21 -14.27 -1.91
CA ALA A 142 -12.38 -13.04 -1.16
C ALA A 142 -12.66 -11.84 -2.08
N ILE A 143 -11.93 -11.71 -3.19
CA ILE A 143 -12.15 -10.64 -4.18
C ILE A 143 -13.42 -10.90 -4.98
N ARG A 144 -13.72 -12.15 -5.33
CA ARG A 144 -14.99 -12.52 -5.97
C ARG A 144 -16.20 -12.13 -5.10
N LYS A 145 -16.13 -12.40 -3.80
CA LYS A 145 -17.16 -11.98 -2.84
C LYS A 145 -17.28 -10.46 -2.73
N ALA A 146 -16.18 -9.74 -2.90
CA ALA A 146 -16.14 -8.28 -2.88
C ALA A 146 -16.65 -7.64 -4.18
N ALA A 147 -16.84 -8.40 -5.27
CA ALA A 147 -17.21 -7.89 -6.60
C ALA A 147 -18.36 -6.86 -6.61
N PRO A 148 -19.45 -7.02 -5.83
CA PRO A 148 -20.55 -6.04 -5.80
C PRO A 148 -20.15 -4.65 -5.26
N PHE A 149 -19.01 -4.53 -4.59
CA PHE A 149 -18.53 -3.31 -3.93
C PHE A 149 -17.32 -2.69 -4.64
N LEU A 150 -16.86 -3.25 -5.77
CA LEU A 150 -15.65 -2.80 -6.46
C LEU A 150 -15.86 -1.50 -7.25
N ASP A 151 -17.07 -1.26 -7.75
CA ASP A 151 -17.31 -0.09 -8.60
C ASP A 151 -17.16 1.21 -7.82
N GLY A 152 -16.19 2.04 -8.23
CA GLY A 152 -15.80 3.26 -7.55
C GLY A 152 -15.01 3.07 -6.25
N ALA A 153 -14.73 1.84 -5.82
CA ALA A 153 -13.92 1.55 -4.63
C ALA A 153 -12.43 1.78 -4.86
N ILE A 154 -11.67 1.86 -3.78
CA ILE A 154 -10.21 1.72 -3.82
C ILE A 154 -9.88 0.27 -3.51
N ALA A 155 -9.33 -0.47 -4.49
CA ALA A 155 -8.90 -1.85 -4.32
C ALA A 155 -7.42 -1.90 -3.94
N VAL A 156 -7.07 -2.58 -2.83
CA VAL A 156 -5.72 -2.53 -2.23
C VAL A 156 -5.16 -3.94 -2.08
N PHE A 157 -4.11 -4.23 -2.84
CA PHE A 157 -3.43 -5.52 -2.87
C PHE A 157 -2.01 -5.36 -2.36
N GLY A 158 -1.66 -6.09 -1.31
CA GLY A 158 -0.33 -6.09 -0.71
C GLY A 158 0.17 -7.48 -0.35
N ASN A 159 -0.63 -8.52 -0.57
CA ASN A 159 -0.27 -9.87 -0.19
C ASN A 159 -0.39 -10.87 -1.35
N ALA A 160 -1.58 -11.02 -1.94
CA ALA A 160 -1.89 -12.15 -2.80
C ALA A 160 -1.97 -11.78 -4.29
N PRO A 161 -1.02 -12.24 -5.14
CA PRO A 161 -1.09 -12.04 -6.59
C PRO A 161 -2.37 -12.60 -7.21
N VAL A 162 -2.85 -13.75 -6.72
CA VAL A 162 -4.07 -14.39 -7.22
C VAL A 162 -5.32 -13.53 -6.96
N ALA A 163 -5.33 -12.72 -5.88
CA ALA A 163 -6.40 -11.76 -5.65
C ALA A 163 -6.42 -10.66 -6.73
N LEU A 164 -5.24 -10.19 -7.15
CA LEU A 164 -5.11 -9.20 -8.20
C LEU A 164 -5.50 -9.79 -9.57
N LEU A 165 -5.12 -11.04 -9.86
CA LEU A 165 -5.56 -11.74 -11.07
C LEU A 165 -7.09 -11.88 -11.13
N GLU A 166 -7.74 -12.19 -10.00
CA GLU A 166 -9.21 -12.25 -9.98
C GLU A 166 -9.84 -10.87 -10.17
N LEU A 167 -9.25 -9.79 -9.63
CA LEU A 167 -9.70 -8.44 -9.96
C LEU A 167 -9.59 -8.19 -11.47
N ASN A 168 -8.46 -8.51 -12.09
CA ASN A 168 -8.24 -8.32 -13.53
C ASN A 168 -9.32 -9.05 -14.35
N ARG A 169 -9.65 -10.30 -13.99
CA ARG A 169 -10.76 -11.04 -14.61
C ARG A 169 -12.09 -10.32 -14.44
N LEU A 170 -12.42 -9.87 -13.21
CA LEU A 170 -13.68 -9.15 -12.95
C LEU A 170 -13.79 -7.83 -13.74
N VAL A 171 -12.66 -7.17 -13.98
CA VAL A 171 -12.59 -5.97 -14.82
C VAL A 171 -12.90 -6.27 -16.28
N VAL A 172 -12.31 -7.34 -16.81
CA VAL A 172 -12.43 -7.71 -18.22
C VAL A 172 -13.80 -8.36 -18.50
N GLU A 173 -14.17 -9.35 -17.70
CA GLU A 173 -15.35 -10.19 -17.96
C GLU A 173 -16.65 -9.62 -17.37
N GLU A 174 -16.58 -8.92 -16.23
CA GLU A 174 -17.74 -8.40 -15.51
C GLU A 174 -17.82 -6.87 -15.51
N SER A 175 -16.92 -6.19 -16.22
CA SER A 175 -16.87 -4.73 -16.37
C SER A 175 -16.79 -3.97 -15.04
N ARG A 176 -16.20 -4.56 -14.01
CA ARG A 176 -15.99 -3.88 -12.72
C ARG A 176 -14.97 -2.75 -12.87
N ARG A 177 -15.25 -1.61 -12.21
CA ARG A 177 -14.45 -0.39 -12.35
C ARG A 177 -14.12 0.22 -10.98
N PRO A 178 -13.10 -0.28 -10.27
CA PRO A 178 -12.56 0.42 -9.11
C PRO A 178 -12.02 1.80 -9.53
N ALA A 179 -12.15 2.79 -8.64
CA ALA A 179 -11.63 4.14 -8.86
C ALA A 179 -10.11 4.16 -8.85
N LEU A 180 -9.49 3.34 -8.01
CA LEU A 180 -8.04 3.19 -7.92
C LEU A 180 -7.67 1.77 -7.50
N VAL A 181 -6.58 1.25 -8.07
CA VAL A 181 -5.97 -0.02 -7.63
C VAL A 181 -4.57 0.25 -7.08
N ILE A 182 -4.35 -0.08 -5.80
CA ILE A 182 -3.01 -0.14 -5.19
C ILE A 182 -2.48 -1.57 -5.40
N ALA A 183 -1.55 -1.75 -6.33
CA ALA A 183 -1.09 -3.06 -6.79
C ALA A 183 0.32 -3.36 -6.28
N MET A 184 0.41 -3.83 -5.06
CA MET A 184 1.67 -4.16 -4.37
C MET A 184 1.70 -5.59 -3.81
N PRO A 185 1.11 -6.60 -4.48
CA PRO A 185 1.29 -7.97 -4.02
C PRO A 185 2.77 -8.34 -4.06
N VAL A 186 3.20 -9.23 -3.14
CA VAL A 186 4.57 -9.70 -2.99
C VAL A 186 4.62 -11.21 -3.17
N GLY A 187 5.70 -11.74 -3.76
CA GLY A 187 5.89 -13.18 -3.88
C GLY A 187 6.64 -13.61 -5.14
N PHE A 188 6.48 -14.88 -5.51
CA PHE A 188 7.26 -15.50 -6.56
C PHE A 188 6.42 -16.17 -7.67
N VAL A 189 5.12 -16.38 -7.43
CA VAL A 189 4.21 -17.04 -8.38
C VAL A 189 3.18 -16.03 -8.85
N HIS A 190 3.13 -15.78 -10.15
CA HIS A 190 2.19 -14.86 -10.83
C HIS A 190 2.16 -13.40 -10.30
N VAL A 191 3.21 -12.97 -9.60
CA VAL A 191 3.28 -11.61 -9.03
C VAL A 191 3.49 -10.58 -10.12
N VAL A 192 4.46 -10.83 -11.00
CA VAL A 192 4.83 -9.92 -12.10
C VAL A 192 3.67 -9.83 -13.08
N GLU A 193 3.19 -10.98 -13.52
CA GLU A 193 2.12 -11.12 -14.49
C GLU A 193 0.82 -10.43 -14.03
N SER A 194 0.44 -10.59 -12.76
CA SER A 194 -0.75 -9.96 -12.21
C SER A 194 -0.72 -8.43 -12.26
N LYS A 195 0.47 -7.84 -12.06
CA LYS A 195 0.67 -6.38 -12.10
C LYS A 195 0.74 -5.87 -13.54
N GLU A 196 1.44 -6.59 -14.42
CA GLU A 196 1.55 -6.25 -15.84
C GLU A 196 0.17 -6.26 -16.51
N GLU A 197 -0.65 -7.26 -16.23
CA GLU A 197 -2.03 -7.35 -16.70
C GLU A 197 -2.88 -6.18 -16.19
N LEU A 198 -2.78 -5.83 -14.89
CA LEU A 198 -3.44 -4.64 -14.36
C LEU A 198 -2.99 -3.37 -15.08
N MET A 199 -1.67 -3.17 -15.23
CA MET A 199 -1.14 -1.96 -15.86
C MET A 199 -1.60 -1.79 -17.32
N ALA A 200 -1.92 -2.90 -18.00
CA ALA A 200 -2.50 -2.90 -19.34
C ALA A 200 -4.03 -2.70 -19.38
N SER A 201 -4.72 -2.78 -18.23
CA SER A 201 -6.19 -2.74 -18.17
C SER A 201 -6.83 -1.37 -18.40
N GLY A 202 -6.04 -0.29 -18.34
CA GLY A 202 -6.53 1.08 -18.43
C GLY A 202 -7.14 1.64 -17.14
N LEU A 203 -7.16 0.87 -16.05
CA LEU A 203 -7.60 1.36 -14.73
C LEU A 203 -6.57 2.32 -14.11
N PRO A 204 -7.00 3.28 -13.25
CA PRO A 204 -6.10 4.01 -12.40
C PRO A 204 -5.36 3.08 -11.42
N TYR A 205 -4.02 3.16 -11.37
CA TYR A 205 -3.23 2.31 -10.48
C TYR A 205 -2.01 3.02 -9.90
N ILE A 206 -1.59 2.54 -8.71
CA ILE A 206 -0.26 2.75 -8.13
C ILE A 206 0.33 1.36 -7.88
N ALA A 207 1.45 1.02 -8.52
CA ALA A 207 2.02 -0.32 -8.50
C ALA A 207 3.52 -0.31 -8.17
N ILE A 208 4.02 -1.42 -7.63
CA ILE A 208 5.46 -1.71 -7.54
C ILE A 208 5.74 -2.83 -8.54
N VAL A 209 6.53 -2.56 -9.58
CA VAL A 209 6.87 -3.57 -10.58
C VAL A 209 7.75 -4.68 -10.01
N GLY A 210 7.78 -5.83 -10.69
CA GLY A 210 8.55 -6.99 -10.26
C GLY A 210 7.91 -7.72 -9.07
N ARG A 211 8.72 -8.46 -8.31
CA ARG A 211 8.27 -9.35 -7.23
C ARG A 211 8.05 -8.64 -5.89
N ARG A 212 8.48 -7.40 -5.78
CA ARG A 212 8.38 -6.59 -4.57
C ARG A 212 6.99 -6.09 -4.31
N GLY A 213 6.71 -5.87 -3.03
CA GLY A 213 5.44 -5.35 -2.55
C GLY A 213 5.34 -5.55 -1.04
N GLY A 214 4.11 -5.68 -0.56
CA GLY A 214 3.82 -5.95 0.84
C GLY A 214 2.71 -5.08 1.39
N SER A 215 1.97 -5.63 2.35
CA SER A 215 0.86 -4.94 3.00
C SER A 215 1.26 -3.60 3.61
N ALA A 216 2.45 -3.49 4.20
CA ALA A 216 2.94 -2.24 4.79
C ALA A 216 3.12 -1.13 3.74
N LEU A 217 3.65 -1.47 2.56
CA LEU A 217 3.83 -0.51 1.46
C LEU A 217 2.48 -0.06 0.88
N ALA A 218 1.52 -0.98 0.75
CA ALA A 218 0.17 -0.65 0.31
C ALA A 218 -0.54 0.30 1.31
N VAL A 219 -0.40 0.05 2.61
CA VAL A 219 -0.90 0.95 3.67
C VAL A 219 -0.22 2.31 3.60
N ALA A 220 1.11 2.36 3.40
CA ALA A 220 1.87 3.60 3.28
C ALA A 220 1.36 4.47 2.12
N ALA A 221 1.07 3.85 0.95
CA ALA A 221 0.52 4.55 -0.20
C ALA A 221 -0.86 5.16 0.10
N ILE A 222 -1.76 4.42 0.76
CA ILE A 222 -3.08 4.95 1.18
C ILE A 222 -2.92 6.09 2.19
N HIS A 223 -2.02 5.97 3.18
CA HIS A 223 -1.80 7.04 4.15
C HIS A 223 -1.23 8.31 3.51
N ALA A 224 -0.35 8.18 2.49
CA ALA A 224 0.12 9.32 1.72
C ALA A 224 -1.01 9.97 0.91
N LEU A 225 -1.87 9.17 0.26
CA LEU A 225 -3.08 9.67 -0.41
C LEU A 225 -4.02 10.40 0.54
N CYS A 226 -4.21 9.90 1.78
CA CYS A 226 -4.98 10.63 2.80
C CYS A 226 -4.38 12.01 3.09
N SER A 227 -3.05 12.11 3.21
CA SER A 227 -2.38 13.40 3.44
C SER A 227 -2.52 14.36 2.26
N LEU A 228 -2.55 13.84 1.02
CA LEU A 228 -2.78 14.62 -0.20
C LEU A 228 -4.26 15.04 -0.37
N ALA A 229 -5.17 14.33 0.26
CA ALA A 229 -6.61 14.58 0.17
C ALA A 229 -7.11 15.63 1.16
N LEU A 230 -6.30 16.04 2.15
CA LEU A 230 -6.63 17.12 3.09
C LEU A 230 -6.49 18.48 2.44
#